data_2b797febd4006b737dfef4c43db20140
#
_entry.id   2b797febd4006b737dfef4c43db20140
#
_cell.length_a   1.000
_cell.length_b   1.000
_cell.length_c   1.000
_cell.angle_alpha   90.00
_cell.angle_beta   90.00
_cell.angle_gamma   90.00
#
_symmetry.space_group_name_H-M   'P 1'
#
loop_
_entity.id
_entity.type
_entity.pdbx_description
1 polymer ?
#
loop_
_entity_poly.entity_id
_entity_poly.type
_entity_poly.pdbx_seq_one_letter_code
_entity_poly.pdbx_strand_id
1 'polypeptide(L)'
;APGWKSLPDEPGTADELLAEMDDHDVGWSVLVQTSWSTWDNGYIADSVQRFPDRFIGHGLIDPQDPNNAEVARYWMRERGLVGFRLHPMYYPDEAILVSPRNDALWEELAAADAVIQFHMRPSDAVQVDEIAAHFPHMKLLVDHMGYPDLEAEPAAYQPIVDLASRDNVFVKISDVAGRSTHPFPHVDVHPY
;
A
#
# COMPACT_ATOMS: atom_id res chain seq x y z
N ALA A 1 1.41 15.63 -4.91
CA ALA A 1 0.79 15.25 -3.64
C ALA A 1 1.51 15.95 -2.48
N PRO A 2 0.80 16.33 -1.42
CA PRO A 2 1.43 16.96 -0.26
C PRO A 2 2.43 15.97 0.37
N GLY A 3 3.63 16.43 0.65
CA GLY A 3 4.63 15.64 1.40
C GLY A 3 5.61 14.82 0.57
N TRP A 4 5.75 15.06 -0.73
CA TRP A 4 6.77 14.43 -1.56
C TRP A 4 8.16 14.74 -0.99
N LYS A 5 8.93 13.69 -0.71
CA LYS A 5 10.32 13.80 -0.29
C LYS A 5 11.22 13.91 -1.52
N SER A 6 12.43 14.45 -1.34
CA SER A 6 13.46 14.39 -2.37
C SER A 6 13.78 12.92 -2.69
N LEU A 7 14.16 12.65 -3.94
CA LEU A 7 14.69 11.35 -4.33
C LEU A 7 15.90 10.99 -3.46
N PRO A 8 16.13 9.70 -3.16
CA PRO A 8 17.37 9.27 -2.53
C PRO A 8 18.57 9.59 -3.43
N ASP A 9 19.72 9.83 -2.81
CA ASP A 9 20.96 10.16 -3.53
C ASP A 9 21.42 9.00 -4.42
N GLU A 10 21.13 7.75 -4.02
CA GLU A 10 21.40 6.54 -4.79
C GLU A 10 20.09 5.81 -5.09
N PRO A 11 19.74 5.67 -6.39
CA PRO A 11 18.54 4.95 -6.77
C PRO A 11 18.75 3.44 -6.61
N GLY A 12 17.83 2.74 -5.93
CA GLY A 12 17.77 1.29 -5.96
C GLY A 12 17.22 0.81 -7.31
N THR A 13 17.93 -0.07 -8.00
CA THR A 13 17.50 -0.63 -9.27
C THR A 13 16.91 -2.03 -9.14
N ALA A 14 16.12 -2.45 -10.12
CA ALA A 14 15.59 -3.81 -10.18
C ALA A 14 16.72 -4.87 -10.31
N ASP A 15 17.79 -4.53 -11.00
CA ASP A 15 18.95 -5.43 -11.17
C ASP A 15 19.73 -5.59 -9.84
N GLU A 16 19.90 -4.52 -9.07
CA GLU A 16 20.49 -4.59 -7.72
C GLU A 16 19.61 -5.41 -6.76
N LEU A 17 18.30 -5.19 -6.78
CA LEU A 17 17.37 -5.99 -5.96
C LEU A 17 17.43 -7.48 -6.35
N LEU A 18 17.54 -7.80 -7.63
CA LEU A 18 17.68 -9.21 -8.07
C LEU A 18 18.97 -9.83 -7.53
N ALA A 19 20.09 -9.11 -7.55
CA ALA A 19 21.35 -9.60 -7.00
C ALA A 19 21.21 -9.88 -5.49
N GLU A 20 20.61 -8.98 -4.73
CA GLU A 20 20.32 -9.18 -3.31
C GLU A 20 19.38 -10.37 -3.07
N MET A 21 18.35 -10.52 -3.89
CA MET A 21 17.42 -11.66 -3.82
C MET A 21 18.13 -12.98 -4.07
N ASP A 22 19.03 -13.02 -5.05
CA ASP A 22 19.80 -14.24 -5.39
C ASP A 22 20.79 -14.59 -4.26
N ASP A 23 21.44 -13.61 -3.67
CA ASP A 23 22.38 -13.79 -2.55
C ASP A 23 21.67 -14.30 -1.27
N HIS A 24 20.34 -14.09 -1.16
CA HIS A 24 19.56 -14.47 0.01
C HIS A 24 18.50 -15.53 -0.24
N ASP A 25 18.56 -16.23 -1.39
CA ASP A 25 17.59 -17.27 -1.78
C ASP A 25 16.12 -16.77 -1.81
N VAL A 26 15.89 -15.51 -2.16
CA VAL A 26 14.55 -14.93 -2.30
C VAL A 26 14.03 -15.14 -3.71
N GLY A 27 13.02 -15.99 -3.88
CA GLY A 27 12.45 -16.33 -5.18
C GLY A 27 11.64 -15.18 -5.81
N TRP A 28 10.83 -14.49 -5.02
CA TRP A 28 9.87 -13.47 -5.48
C TRP A 28 9.91 -12.22 -4.61
N SER A 29 9.65 -11.07 -5.25
CA SER A 29 9.47 -9.81 -4.53
C SER A 29 8.28 -9.03 -5.09
N VAL A 30 7.57 -8.33 -4.21
CA VAL A 30 6.52 -7.38 -4.59
C VAL A 30 7.12 -5.99 -4.64
N LEU A 31 7.21 -5.42 -5.84
CA LEU A 31 7.64 -4.04 -6.04
C LEU A 31 6.45 -3.11 -5.75
N VAL A 32 6.59 -2.27 -4.75
CA VAL A 32 5.55 -1.31 -4.36
C VAL A 32 6.03 0.08 -4.69
N GLN A 33 5.28 0.78 -5.56
CA GLN A 33 5.63 2.14 -5.95
C GLN A 33 5.62 3.07 -4.74
N THR A 34 6.55 4.00 -4.76
CA THR A 34 6.72 4.99 -3.69
C THR A 34 6.21 6.36 -4.14
N SER A 35 5.89 7.20 -3.16
CA SER A 35 5.43 8.56 -3.40
C SER A 35 6.47 9.47 -4.11
N TRP A 36 7.72 9.05 -4.21
CA TRP A 36 8.76 9.83 -4.90
C TRP A 36 8.56 9.91 -6.41
N SER A 37 7.99 8.87 -7.02
CA SER A 37 7.71 8.82 -8.46
C SER A 37 6.38 9.45 -8.85
N THR A 38 5.75 10.16 -7.93
CA THR A 38 4.39 10.70 -8.12
C THR A 38 3.41 9.58 -8.50
N TRP A 39 2.62 9.78 -9.54
CA TRP A 39 1.68 8.78 -10.05
C TRP A 39 2.24 7.98 -11.26
N ASP A 40 3.54 8.14 -11.54
CA ASP A 40 4.21 7.38 -12.60
C ASP A 40 4.62 6.00 -12.10
N ASN A 41 3.98 4.97 -12.61
CA ASN A 41 4.26 3.57 -12.32
C ASN A 41 5.16 2.92 -13.38
N GLY A 42 5.72 3.70 -14.32
CA GLY A 42 6.45 3.19 -15.49
C GLY A 42 7.57 2.25 -15.11
N TYR A 43 8.43 2.66 -14.17
CA TYR A 43 9.59 1.86 -13.76
C TYR A 43 9.19 0.52 -13.12
N ILE A 44 8.18 0.51 -12.24
CA ILE A 44 7.67 -0.71 -11.63
C ILE A 44 7.10 -1.66 -12.70
N ALA A 45 6.28 -1.12 -13.60
CA ALA A 45 5.68 -1.91 -14.67
C ALA A 45 6.74 -2.49 -15.63
N ASP A 46 7.75 -1.69 -16.02
CA ASP A 46 8.86 -2.15 -16.87
C ASP A 46 9.67 -3.25 -16.16
N SER A 47 9.92 -3.10 -14.86
CA SER A 47 10.64 -4.10 -14.07
C SER A 47 9.89 -5.42 -13.99
N VAL A 48 8.56 -5.40 -13.79
CA VAL A 48 7.72 -6.59 -13.79
C VAL A 48 7.70 -7.26 -15.17
N GLN A 49 7.56 -6.48 -16.25
CA GLN A 49 7.58 -7.02 -17.61
C GLN A 49 8.93 -7.63 -17.99
N ARG A 50 10.03 -7.05 -17.48
CA ARG A 50 11.38 -7.54 -17.71
C ARG A 50 11.69 -8.82 -16.93
N PHE A 51 11.13 -8.97 -15.73
CA PHE A 51 11.39 -10.07 -14.82
C PHE A 51 10.09 -10.68 -14.25
N PRO A 52 9.22 -11.24 -15.11
CA PRO A 52 7.87 -11.69 -14.72
C PRO A 52 7.87 -12.87 -13.75
N ASP A 53 8.97 -13.64 -13.71
CA ASP A 53 9.14 -14.78 -12.81
C ASP A 53 9.77 -14.38 -11.46
N ARG A 54 10.07 -13.11 -11.25
CA ARG A 54 10.74 -12.60 -10.04
C ARG A 54 9.99 -11.46 -9.36
N PHE A 55 9.24 -10.65 -10.12
CA PHE A 55 8.58 -9.47 -9.59
C PHE A 55 7.07 -9.46 -9.81
N ILE A 56 6.38 -8.99 -8.80
CA ILE A 56 4.96 -8.61 -8.84
C ILE A 56 4.91 -7.11 -8.57
N GLY A 57 4.07 -6.35 -9.29
CA GLY A 57 4.04 -4.89 -9.19
C GLY A 57 2.75 -4.33 -8.60
N HIS A 58 2.91 -3.44 -7.63
CA HIS A 58 1.85 -2.58 -7.10
C HIS A 58 2.19 -1.12 -7.41
N GLY A 59 1.29 -0.45 -8.12
CA GLY A 59 1.43 0.96 -8.47
C GLY A 59 0.89 1.91 -7.43
N LEU A 60 0.94 3.20 -7.74
CA LEU A 60 0.15 4.24 -7.08
C LEU A 60 -0.99 4.69 -8.00
N ILE A 61 -2.10 5.09 -7.40
CA ILE A 61 -3.22 5.71 -8.10
C ILE A 61 -3.61 7.00 -7.38
N ASP A 62 -3.92 8.05 -8.15
CA ASP A 62 -4.41 9.29 -7.59
C ASP A 62 -5.91 9.16 -7.29
N PRO A 63 -6.33 9.18 -6.04
CA PRO A 63 -7.74 9.09 -5.71
C PRO A 63 -8.53 10.36 -6.04
N GLN A 64 -7.84 11.45 -6.43
CA GLN A 64 -8.47 12.71 -6.84
C GLN A 64 -8.59 12.86 -8.37
N ASP A 65 -7.91 11.99 -9.15
CA ASP A 65 -8.05 11.99 -10.60
C ASP A 65 -9.46 11.51 -10.99
N PRO A 66 -10.24 12.30 -11.74
CA PRO A 66 -11.56 11.89 -12.20
C PRO A 66 -11.54 10.68 -13.15
N ASN A 67 -10.38 10.36 -13.74
CA ASN A 67 -10.19 9.22 -14.64
C ASN A 67 -9.47 8.04 -13.96
N ASN A 68 -9.38 8.03 -12.63
CA ASN A 68 -8.58 7.05 -11.88
C ASN A 68 -8.94 5.58 -12.19
N ALA A 69 -10.20 5.26 -12.45
CA ALA A 69 -10.63 3.92 -12.84
C ALA A 69 -10.04 3.50 -14.21
N GLU A 70 -10.00 4.41 -15.20
CA GLU A 70 -9.39 4.14 -16.50
C GLU A 70 -7.86 4.02 -16.38
N VAL A 71 -7.24 4.86 -15.57
CA VAL A 71 -5.81 4.80 -15.26
C VAL A 71 -5.46 3.48 -14.59
N ALA A 72 -6.25 3.02 -13.62
CA ALA A 72 -6.06 1.73 -12.97
C ALA A 72 -6.16 0.58 -13.96
N ARG A 73 -7.19 0.60 -14.82
CA ARG A 73 -7.38 -0.40 -15.88
C ARG A 73 -6.18 -0.48 -16.82
N TYR A 74 -5.64 0.66 -17.26
CA TYR A 74 -4.44 0.72 -18.10
C TYR A 74 -3.25 0.04 -17.43
N TRP A 75 -2.94 0.41 -16.18
CA TRP A 75 -1.79 -0.16 -15.48
C TRP A 75 -1.93 -1.65 -15.22
N MET A 76 -3.14 -2.15 -14.95
CA MET A 76 -3.37 -3.58 -14.75
C MET A 76 -3.34 -4.36 -16.06
N ARG A 77 -4.12 -3.94 -17.06
CA ARG A 77 -4.32 -4.75 -18.29
C ARG A 77 -3.20 -4.62 -19.30
N GLU A 78 -2.66 -3.41 -19.46
CA GLU A 78 -1.63 -3.13 -20.47
C GLU A 78 -0.22 -3.21 -19.91
N ARG A 79 -0.06 -2.95 -18.62
CA ARG A 79 1.26 -2.83 -18.01
C ARG A 79 1.56 -3.90 -16.95
N GLY A 80 0.60 -4.77 -16.61
CA GLY A 80 0.80 -5.97 -15.80
C GLY A 80 0.90 -5.75 -14.29
N LEU A 81 0.47 -4.60 -13.77
CA LEU A 81 0.35 -4.42 -12.33
C LEU A 81 -0.83 -5.25 -11.79
N VAL A 82 -0.70 -5.77 -10.57
CA VAL A 82 -1.73 -6.60 -9.93
C VAL A 82 -2.44 -5.89 -8.78
N GLY A 83 -2.09 -4.65 -8.50
CA GLY A 83 -2.70 -3.87 -7.45
C GLY A 83 -2.12 -2.48 -7.30
N PHE A 84 -2.63 -1.78 -6.31
CA PHE A 84 -2.22 -0.41 -6.04
C PHE A 84 -2.07 -0.15 -4.55
N ARG A 85 -1.24 0.86 -4.24
CA ARG A 85 -1.10 1.44 -2.93
C ARG A 85 -1.80 2.78 -2.88
N LEU A 86 -2.69 2.98 -1.92
CA LEU A 86 -3.34 4.26 -1.64
C LEU A 86 -2.83 4.84 -0.32
N HIS A 87 -2.85 6.16 -0.24
CA HIS A 87 -2.30 6.90 0.89
C HIS A 87 -3.36 7.84 1.52
N PRO A 88 -4.43 7.32 2.17
CA PRO A 88 -5.44 8.17 2.78
C PRO A 88 -4.85 9.15 3.80
N MET A 89 -3.77 8.78 4.48
CA MET A 89 -3.07 9.66 5.42
C MET A 89 -2.58 11.00 4.84
N TYR A 90 -2.55 11.14 3.52
CA TYR A 90 -2.22 12.42 2.86
C TYR A 90 -3.43 13.33 2.68
N TYR A 91 -4.61 12.85 3.02
CA TYR A 91 -5.89 13.55 2.92
C TYR A 91 -6.60 13.58 4.29
N PRO A 92 -5.99 14.19 5.34
CA PRO A 92 -6.46 14.05 6.72
C PRO A 92 -7.85 14.67 6.97
N ASP A 93 -8.25 15.60 6.10
CA ASP A 93 -9.53 16.33 6.21
C ASP A 93 -10.61 15.76 5.26
N GLU A 94 -10.32 14.65 4.58
CA GLU A 94 -11.21 14.05 3.58
C GLU A 94 -11.30 12.53 3.74
N ALA A 95 -12.52 11.98 3.76
CA ALA A 95 -12.73 10.53 3.66
C ALA A 95 -12.52 10.08 2.20
N ILE A 96 -11.27 10.19 1.74
CA ILE A 96 -10.92 10.08 0.33
C ILE A 96 -11.21 8.72 -0.26
N LEU A 97 -11.06 7.64 0.49
CA LEU A 97 -11.25 6.28 0.00
C LEU A 97 -12.73 6.00 -0.29
N VAL A 98 -13.62 6.47 0.57
CA VAL A 98 -15.08 6.25 0.45
C VAL A 98 -15.80 7.42 -0.21
N SER A 99 -15.06 8.33 -0.81
CA SER A 99 -15.63 9.41 -1.61
C SER A 99 -16.34 8.85 -2.84
N PRO A 100 -17.58 9.26 -3.16
CA PRO A 100 -18.32 8.79 -4.34
C PRO A 100 -17.58 8.97 -5.67
N ARG A 101 -16.60 9.85 -5.74
CA ARG A 101 -15.74 10.00 -6.92
C ARG A 101 -14.91 8.74 -7.21
N ASN A 102 -14.70 7.88 -6.22
CA ASN A 102 -13.90 6.67 -6.30
C ASN A 102 -14.74 5.39 -6.52
N ASP A 103 -16.07 5.48 -6.62
CA ASP A 103 -16.92 4.30 -6.80
C ASP A 103 -16.50 3.50 -8.04
N ALA A 104 -16.31 4.19 -9.18
CA ALA A 104 -15.86 3.55 -10.42
C ALA A 104 -14.46 2.92 -10.30
N LEU A 105 -13.56 3.51 -9.50
CA LEU A 105 -12.25 2.93 -9.21
C LEU A 105 -12.40 1.62 -8.44
N TRP A 106 -13.20 1.60 -7.38
CA TRP A 106 -13.40 0.40 -6.58
C TRP A 106 -14.03 -0.74 -7.37
N GLU A 107 -15.02 -0.45 -8.22
CA GLU A 107 -15.63 -1.43 -9.11
C GLU A 107 -14.61 -2.04 -10.10
N GLU A 108 -13.74 -1.21 -10.71
CA GLU A 108 -12.69 -1.68 -11.61
C GLU A 108 -11.65 -2.53 -10.89
N LEU A 109 -11.22 -2.12 -9.69
CA LEU A 109 -10.26 -2.86 -8.88
C LEU A 109 -10.84 -4.22 -8.42
N ALA A 110 -12.10 -4.24 -8.01
CA ALA A 110 -12.79 -5.47 -7.62
C ALA A 110 -12.97 -6.42 -8.80
N ALA A 111 -13.36 -5.91 -9.97
CA ALA A 111 -13.51 -6.70 -11.18
C ALA A 111 -12.20 -7.31 -11.69
N ALA A 112 -11.07 -6.71 -11.34
CA ALA A 112 -9.73 -7.18 -11.68
C ALA A 112 -9.10 -8.10 -10.61
N ASP A 113 -9.78 -8.42 -9.51
CA ASP A 113 -9.23 -9.11 -8.32
C ASP A 113 -7.93 -8.45 -7.82
N ALA A 114 -7.89 -7.13 -7.85
CA ALA A 114 -6.70 -6.35 -7.49
C ALA A 114 -6.42 -6.44 -5.99
N VAL A 115 -5.13 -6.46 -5.62
CA VAL A 115 -4.69 -6.35 -4.23
C VAL A 115 -4.44 -4.88 -3.90
N ILE A 116 -5.11 -4.37 -2.88
CA ILE A 116 -5.00 -2.96 -2.50
C ILE A 116 -4.26 -2.82 -1.19
N GLN A 117 -3.22 -1.99 -1.20
CA GLN A 117 -2.44 -1.65 -0.01
C GLN A 117 -2.83 -0.25 0.48
N PHE A 118 -2.90 -0.08 1.79
CA PHE A 118 -3.19 1.21 2.42
C PHE A 118 -2.02 1.66 3.28
N HIS A 119 -1.42 2.76 2.88
CA HIS A 119 -0.50 3.51 3.71
C HIS A 119 -1.32 4.51 4.53
N MET A 120 -1.71 4.14 5.73
CA MET A 120 -2.79 4.74 6.49
C MET A 120 -2.43 4.91 7.96
N ARG A 121 -3.24 5.67 8.69
CA ARG A 121 -3.23 5.79 10.15
C ARG A 121 -4.44 5.05 10.75
N PRO A 122 -4.46 4.79 12.05
CA PRO A 122 -5.63 4.20 12.71
C PRO A 122 -6.94 4.96 12.47
N SER A 123 -6.88 6.28 12.34
CA SER A 123 -8.06 7.11 12.01
C SER A 123 -8.68 6.81 10.65
N ASP A 124 -7.93 6.23 9.71
CA ASP A 124 -8.42 5.91 8.37
C ASP A 124 -9.11 4.53 8.32
N ALA A 125 -9.01 3.74 9.39
CA ALA A 125 -9.50 2.35 9.43
C ALA A 125 -11.00 2.23 9.14
N VAL A 126 -11.80 3.21 9.53
CA VAL A 126 -13.24 3.25 9.24
C VAL A 126 -13.52 3.22 7.75
N GLN A 127 -12.71 3.90 6.93
CA GLN A 127 -12.86 3.89 5.47
C GLN A 127 -12.50 2.52 4.89
N VAL A 128 -11.45 1.87 5.42
CA VAL A 128 -11.03 0.53 4.99
C VAL A 128 -12.08 -0.51 5.39
N ASP A 129 -12.68 -0.39 6.57
CA ASP A 129 -13.76 -1.26 7.03
C ASP A 129 -14.98 -1.20 6.11
N GLU A 130 -15.36 0.02 5.69
CA GLU A 130 -16.48 0.23 4.76
C GLU A 130 -16.20 -0.41 3.39
N ILE A 131 -14.99 -0.23 2.84
CA ILE A 131 -14.58 -0.86 1.59
C ILE A 131 -14.55 -2.39 1.73
N ALA A 132 -13.99 -2.91 2.83
CA ALA A 132 -13.93 -4.33 3.10
C ALA A 132 -15.31 -4.98 3.16
N ALA A 133 -16.27 -4.29 3.76
CA ALA A 133 -17.67 -4.74 3.83
C ALA A 133 -18.36 -4.73 2.47
N HIS A 134 -18.07 -3.71 1.64
CA HIS A 134 -18.71 -3.55 0.33
C HIS A 134 -18.13 -4.52 -0.71
N PHE A 135 -16.82 -4.80 -0.64
CA PHE A 135 -16.10 -5.67 -1.56
C PHE A 135 -15.45 -6.86 -0.83
N PRO A 136 -16.23 -7.83 -0.33
CA PRO A 136 -15.73 -8.90 0.54
C PRO A 136 -14.76 -9.88 -0.15
N HIS A 137 -14.64 -9.83 -1.47
CA HIS A 137 -13.71 -10.67 -2.24
C HIS A 137 -12.37 -9.99 -2.52
N MET A 138 -12.30 -8.66 -2.36
CA MET A 138 -11.05 -7.93 -2.55
C MET A 138 -10.06 -8.22 -1.42
N LYS A 139 -8.79 -8.29 -1.75
CA LYS A 139 -7.71 -8.42 -0.76
C LYS A 139 -7.19 -7.02 -0.40
N LEU A 140 -7.39 -6.63 0.84
CA LEU A 140 -7.03 -5.33 1.39
C LEU A 140 -5.88 -5.49 2.38
N LEU A 141 -4.82 -4.74 2.21
CA LEU A 141 -3.58 -4.90 2.95
C LEU A 141 -3.20 -3.60 3.65
N VAL A 142 -3.18 -3.60 4.96
CA VAL A 142 -2.75 -2.46 5.78
C VAL A 142 -1.22 -2.50 5.92
N ASP A 143 -0.54 -1.47 5.42
CA ASP A 143 0.91 -1.34 5.50
C ASP A 143 1.38 -0.97 6.90
N HIS A 144 2.53 -1.54 7.29
CA HIS A 144 3.28 -1.12 8.48
C HIS A 144 2.43 -1.06 9.76
N MET A 145 1.60 -2.08 9.97
CA MET A 145 0.69 -2.18 11.13
C MET A 145 -0.26 -0.96 11.27
N GLY A 146 -0.56 -0.23 10.16
CA GLY A 146 -1.41 0.96 10.19
C GLY A 146 -0.79 2.16 10.90
N TYR A 147 0.54 2.23 10.98
CA TYR A 147 1.29 3.33 11.58
C TYR A 147 0.85 3.64 13.02
N PRO A 148 1.01 2.73 13.99
CA PRO A 148 0.70 3.00 15.39
C PRO A 148 1.42 4.25 15.88
N ASP A 149 0.72 5.09 16.60
CA ASP A 149 1.31 6.22 17.33
C ASP A 149 1.76 5.72 18.70
N LEU A 150 3.07 5.53 18.86
CA LEU A 150 3.65 4.98 20.08
C LEU A 150 3.61 5.96 21.27
N GLU A 151 3.30 7.23 21.04
CA GLU A 151 3.10 8.23 22.08
C GLU A 151 1.63 8.34 22.53
N ALA A 152 0.71 7.78 21.74
CA ALA A 152 -0.71 7.75 22.06
C ALA A 152 -1.07 6.61 23.00
N GLU A 153 -2.25 6.72 23.63
CA GLU A 153 -2.81 5.62 24.41
C GLU A 153 -3.11 4.42 23.50
N PRO A 154 -2.87 3.16 23.92
CA PRO A 154 -3.12 1.98 23.10
C PRO A 154 -4.54 1.88 22.53
N ALA A 155 -5.53 2.46 23.21
CA ALA A 155 -6.91 2.54 22.71
C ALA A 155 -7.04 3.30 21.39
N ALA A 156 -6.10 4.20 21.05
CA ALA A 156 -6.09 4.89 19.77
C ALA A 156 -5.80 3.95 18.58
N TYR A 157 -5.23 2.78 18.85
CA TYR A 157 -4.94 1.75 17.86
C TYR A 157 -6.12 0.78 17.64
N GLN A 158 -7.13 0.80 18.52
CA GLN A 158 -8.28 -0.10 18.43
C GLN A 158 -8.93 -0.17 17.04
N PRO A 159 -9.07 0.93 16.26
CA PRO A 159 -9.62 0.85 14.91
C PRO A 159 -8.89 -0.11 13.96
N ILE A 160 -7.57 -0.27 14.10
CA ILE A 160 -6.81 -1.27 13.31
C ILE A 160 -7.12 -2.69 13.81
N VAL A 161 -7.21 -2.88 15.12
CA VAL A 161 -7.55 -4.18 15.72
C VAL A 161 -8.95 -4.63 15.28
N ASP A 162 -9.89 -3.70 15.20
CA ASP A 162 -11.29 -3.99 14.80
C ASP A 162 -11.37 -4.49 13.33
N LEU A 163 -10.42 -4.11 12.47
CA LEU A 163 -10.32 -4.64 11.10
C LEU A 163 -10.08 -6.15 11.06
N ALA A 164 -9.60 -6.78 12.14
CA ALA A 164 -9.44 -8.23 12.24
C ALA A 164 -10.78 -8.99 12.16
N SER A 165 -11.90 -8.30 12.29
CA SER A 165 -13.24 -8.88 12.05
C SER A 165 -13.56 -9.12 10.57
N ARG A 166 -12.71 -8.63 9.65
CA ARG A 166 -12.86 -8.74 8.19
C ARG A 166 -11.94 -9.83 7.65
N ASP A 167 -12.49 -10.87 7.05
CA ASP A 167 -11.72 -12.00 6.48
C ASP A 167 -10.85 -11.59 5.29
N ASN A 168 -11.12 -10.43 4.68
CA ASN A 168 -10.44 -9.91 3.49
C ASN A 168 -9.45 -8.78 3.79
N VAL A 169 -9.21 -8.46 5.07
CA VAL A 169 -8.20 -7.48 5.50
C VAL A 169 -6.99 -8.17 6.11
N PHE A 170 -5.82 -7.79 5.65
CA PHE A 170 -4.52 -8.31 6.09
C PHE A 170 -3.65 -7.17 6.57
N VAL A 171 -2.77 -7.44 7.54
CA VAL A 171 -1.85 -6.44 8.09
C VAL A 171 -0.41 -6.86 7.83
N LYS A 172 0.39 -5.98 7.25
CA LYS A 172 1.85 -6.18 7.10
C LYS A 172 2.55 -5.81 8.39
N ILE A 173 3.22 -6.78 8.99
CA ILE A 173 4.18 -6.54 10.09
C ILE A 173 5.50 -6.12 9.45
N SER A 174 5.70 -4.82 9.31
CA SER A 174 6.87 -4.23 8.64
C SER A 174 7.15 -2.84 9.18
N ASP A 175 8.32 -2.28 8.87
CA ASP A 175 8.79 -0.97 9.34
C ASP A 175 8.89 -0.88 10.88
N VAL A 176 9.02 -2.01 11.57
CA VAL A 176 9.10 -2.07 13.04
C VAL A 176 10.27 -1.22 13.57
N ALA A 177 11.45 -1.37 12.96
CA ALA A 177 12.64 -0.60 13.33
C ALA A 177 12.48 0.90 13.02
N GLY A 178 11.75 1.24 11.96
CA GLY A 178 11.47 2.63 11.59
C GLY A 178 10.44 3.31 12.50
N ARG A 179 9.63 2.53 13.21
CA ARG A 179 8.63 3.03 14.17
C ARG A 179 9.19 3.15 15.59
N SER A 180 9.98 2.14 15.99
CA SER A 180 10.48 2.04 17.34
C SER A 180 11.45 3.17 17.70
N THR A 181 11.36 3.65 18.94
CA THR A 181 12.34 4.53 19.58
C THR A 181 13.39 3.74 20.37
N HIS A 182 13.22 2.41 20.48
CA HIS A 182 14.10 1.51 21.22
C HIS A 182 14.93 0.64 20.26
N PRO A 183 16.15 0.23 20.65
CA PRO A 183 16.93 -0.75 19.90
C PRO A 183 16.21 -2.10 19.87
N PHE A 184 16.66 -3.00 18.98
CA PHE A 184 16.18 -4.40 18.99
C PHE A 184 16.14 -4.96 20.44
N PRO A 185 15.06 -5.61 20.85
CA PRO A 185 13.92 -6.14 20.07
C PRO A 185 12.71 -5.19 19.92
N HIS A 186 12.89 -3.85 19.99
CA HIS A 186 11.84 -2.87 19.72
C HIS A 186 10.59 -3.02 20.62
N VAL A 187 10.84 -3.10 21.93
CA VAL A 187 9.81 -3.45 22.94
C VAL A 187 8.61 -2.50 23.01
N ASP A 188 8.77 -1.26 22.56
CA ASP A 188 7.74 -0.24 22.51
C ASP A 188 6.69 -0.51 21.41
N VAL A 189 7.01 -1.36 20.43
CA VAL A 189 6.08 -1.75 19.34
C VAL A 189 5.29 -3.02 19.70
N HIS A 190 5.72 -3.81 20.68
CA HIS A 190 5.09 -5.09 21.04
C HIS A 190 3.60 -5.01 21.43
N PRO A 191 3.08 -3.90 22.00
CA PRO A 191 1.67 -3.78 22.33
C PRO A 191 0.72 -3.69 21.11
N TYR A 192 1.26 -3.45 19.94
CA TYR A 192 0.55 -3.27 18.67
C TYR A 192 0.78 -4.47 17.75
#